data_e4c31df26e02b7d0b5be0cc160b83565
#
_entry.id   e4c31df26e02b7d0b5be0cc160b83565
#
_cell.length_a   1.000
_cell.length_b   1.000
_cell.length_c   1.000
_cell.angle_alpha   90.00
_cell.angle_beta   90.00
_cell.angle_gamma   90.00
#
_symmetry.space_group_name_H-M   'P 1'
#
loop_
_entity.id
_entity.type
_entity.pdbx_description
1 polymer ?
#
loop_
_entity_poly.entity_id
_entity_poly.type
_entity_poly.pdbx_seq_one_letter_code
_entity_poly.pdbx_strand_id
1 'polypeptide(L)'
;MLETFIIKNYRSYRDRTELSFVASNKEGGKKKDLPPVWFKEINGKRILRLLLCVGLNGTGKSKMFSALNYLRMIATSKPQKPSDKPEYRPFLLDSYSSTIPTELTLVYYIGDTCFNYNIKVSSECIEEEELKLVQSRSSRIFHRYHNKELDKVVISFGNACDLTKADQHDLEVNTLANASVLSTFGALNLDSQLLSKNFDYFENHISIVHKSDKSLADKLQTGNIDRDRALKKLLLRLLDDVGTNICDYVIEDASLNISELKANGAPDIVIKAMMEQYPSGIITHKNLRFIHSTKEGRSGLDFELESLGTKNIIRLLVVLYDVILGEKSTCIDEIEYGIHTKALAFILKMYLTIAENCQLIVATHDLSLLNADFLRRDAVRLFEKDEYGATNVKRRDYLHNTISFYKTYEKEVFPQIDELMRKIEMFIKYKEDIEHSL
;
A
#
# COMPACT_ATOMS: atom_id res chain seq x y z
N MET A 1 10.31 4.63 7.89
CA MET A 1 10.18 5.10 6.48
C MET A 1 10.95 4.19 5.54
N LEU A 2 10.41 3.90 4.35
CA LEU A 2 11.07 3.06 3.33
C LEU A 2 12.13 3.87 2.58
N GLU A 3 13.32 3.29 2.38
CA GLU A 3 14.38 3.84 1.54
C GLU A 3 14.41 3.18 0.16
N THR A 4 14.38 1.84 0.13
CA THR A 4 14.47 1.07 -1.12
C THR A 4 13.72 -0.24 -0.96
N PHE A 5 12.87 -0.58 -1.93
CA PHE A 5 12.24 -1.89 -2.02
C PHE A 5 12.67 -2.59 -3.30
N ILE A 6 13.15 -3.81 -3.20
CA ILE A 6 13.62 -4.63 -4.31
C ILE A 6 12.77 -5.88 -4.41
N ILE A 7 12.31 -6.16 -5.61
CA ILE A 7 11.47 -7.31 -5.94
C ILE A 7 12.14 -8.09 -7.07
N LYS A 8 12.21 -9.42 -6.94
CA LYS A 8 12.63 -10.31 -8.02
C LYS A 8 11.80 -11.60 -7.98
N ASN A 9 11.42 -12.06 -9.13
CA ASN A 9 10.61 -13.26 -9.32
C ASN A 9 9.34 -13.30 -8.47
N TYR A 10 8.52 -12.25 -8.58
CA TYR A 10 7.22 -12.17 -7.91
C TYR A 10 6.14 -11.69 -8.89
N ARG A 11 5.17 -12.52 -9.20
CA ARG A 11 4.05 -12.23 -10.11
C ARG A 11 4.54 -11.67 -11.46
N SER A 12 4.34 -10.37 -11.74
CA SER A 12 4.80 -9.74 -12.97
C SER A 12 6.25 -9.21 -12.90
N TYR A 13 6.92 -9.33 -11.78
CA TYR A 13 8.32 -8.92 -11.61
C TYR A 13 9.24 -10.11 -11.83
N ARG A 14 9.70 -10.32 -13.08
CA ARG A 14 10.67 -11.37 -13.43
C ARG A 14 12.05 -11.02 -12.91
N ASP A 15 12.54 -9.88 -13.35
CA ASP A 15 13.89 -9.43 -13.08
C ASP A 15 13.96 -8.59 -11.79
N ARG A 16 15.18 -8.40 -11.27
CA ARG A 16 15.42 -7.54 -10.13
C ARG A 16 14.97 -6.11 -10.43
N THR A 17 13.90 -5.71 -9.80
CA THR A 17 13.30 -4.38 -9.92
C THR A 17 13.47 -3.62 -8.61
N GLU A 18 14.03 -2.41 -8.70
CA GLU A 18 14.29 -1.56 -7.55
C GLU A 18 13.36 -0.34 -7.53
N LEU A 19 12.67 -0.14 -6.42
CA LEU A 19 11.88 1.03 -6.13
C LEU A 19 12.59 1.86 -5.06
N SER A 20 13.26 2.94 -5.47
CA SER A 20 13.94 3.84 -4.55
C SER A 20 13.03 5.00 -4.13
N PHE A 21 13.04 5.31 -2.84
CA PHE A 21 12.33 6.44 -2.23
C PHE A 21 13.28 7.61 -1.92
N VAL A 22 14.52 7.55 -2.38
CA VAL A 22 15.51 8.62 -2.18
C VAL A 22 15.29 9.74 -3.19
N ALA A 23 15.16 10.98 -2.70
CA ALA A 23 15.03 12.16 -3.54
C ALA A 23 16.31 12.45 -4.33
N SER A 24 16.16 12.99 -5.56
CA SER A 24 17.29 13.41 -6.39
C SER A 24 17.91 14.70 -5.89
N ASN A 25 19.23 14.79 -5.96
CA ASN A 25 19.96 16.04 -5.69
C ASN A 25 19.86 17.04 -6.86
N LYS A 26 19.46 16.58 -8.05
CA LYS A 26 19.44 17.38 -9.29
C LYS A 26 18.15 18.17 -9.50
N GLU A 27 17.11 17.93 -8.72
CA GLU A 27 15.85 18.65 -8.89
C GLU A 27 15.91 20.04 -8.24
N GLY A 28 16.60 20.96 -8.91
CA GLY A 28 16.74 22.38 -8.58
C GLY A 28 15.89 23.28 -9.46
N GLY A 29 14.65 22.93 -9.73
CA GLY A 29 13.71 23.84 -10.41
C GLY A 29 13.23 24.93 -9.45
N LYS A 30 13.32 26.20 -9.86
CA LYS A 30 12.75 27.37 -9.17
C LYS A 30 11.21 27.34 -9.18
N LYS A 31 10.60 26.29 -8.65
CA LYS A 31 9.17 26.29 -8.34
C LYS A 31 9.00 26.92 -6.96
N LYS A 32 8.63 28.21 -6.94
CA LYS A 32 8.43 29.01 -5.73
C LYS A 32 7.31 28.50 -4.80
N ASP A 33 6.50 27.54 -5.26
CA ASP A 33 5.26 27.12 -4.60
C ASP A 33 5.27 25.65 -4.15
N LEU A 34 6.45 25.01 -4.10
CA LEU A 34 6.54 23.64 -3.55
C LEU A 34 6.32 23.66 -2.04
N PRO A 35 5.50 22.74 -1.48
CA PRO A 35 5.42 22.58 -0.03
C PRO A 35 6.82 22.43 0.56
N PRO A 36 7.11 23.04 1.71
CA PRO A 36 8.45 23.11 2.24
C PRO A 36 9.07 21.74 2.56
N VAL A 37 8.26 20.67 2.58
CA VAL A 37 8.71 19.37 3.10
C VAL A 37 8.27 18.20 2.23
N TRP A 38 8.94 18.01 1.10
CA TRP A 38 8.75 16.84 0.24
C TRP A 38 9.46 15.59 0.74
N PHE A 39 10.45 15.74 1.60
CA PHE A 39 11.29 14.66 2.09
C PHE A 39 11.66 14.86 3.55
N LYS A 40 12.00 13.77 4.21
CA LYS A 40 12.67 13.78 5.50
C LYS A 40 14.15 13.51 5.29
N GLU A 41 15.01 14.32 5.92
CA GLU A 41 16.44 14.05 5.96
C GLU A 41 16.74 13.07 7.08
N ILE A 42 17.37 11.93 6.74
CA ILE A 42 17.80 10.90 7.68
C ILE A 42 19.21 10.47 7.28
N ASN A 43 20.18 10.64 8.16
CA ASN A 43 21.57 10.24 7.94
C ASN A 43 22.16 10.78 6.60
N GLY A 44 21.85 12.03 6.26
CA GLY A 44 22.32 12.68 5.03
C GLY A 44 21.60 12.24 3.75
N LYS A 45 20.59 11.37 3.84
CA LYS A 45 19.73 11.00 2.73
C LYS A 45 18.37 11.71 2.84
N ARG A 46 17.83 12.12 1.70
CA ARG A 46 16.50 12.73 1.61
C ARG A 46 15.49 11.70 1.17
N ILE A 47 14.65 11.24 2.09
CA ILE A 47 13.63 10.22 1.85
C ILE A 47 12.31 10.90 1.49
N LEU A 48 11.78 10.59 0.30
CA LEU A 48 10.51 11.14 -0.21
C LEU A 48 9.34 10.72 0.70
N ARG A 49 8.47 11.68 1.02
CA ARG A 49 7.25 11.44 1.80
C ARG A 49 6.07 11.02 0.94
N LEU A 50 6.08 11.38 -0.34
CA LEU A 50 5.07 10.99 -1.31
C LEU A 50 5.76 10.38 -2.53
N LEU A 51 5.28 9.22 -2.97
CA LEU A 51 5.68 8.58 -4.22
C LEU A 51 4.45 8.27 -5.06
N LEU A 52 4.45 8.69 -6.32
CA LEU A 52 3.41 8.36 -7.29
C LEU A 52 3.87 7.21 -8.19
N CYS A 53 3.14 6.12 -8.19
CA CYS A 53 3.28 4.98 -9.08
C CYS A 53 2.27 5.14 -10.23
N VAL A 54 2.76 5.43 -11.43
CA VAL A 54 1.92 5.74 -12.60
C VAL A 54 2.17 4.70 -13.69
N GLY A 55 1.14 4.31 -14.41
CA GLY A 55 1.24 3.34 -15.52
C GLY A 55 -0.13 2.84 -15.95
N LEU A 56 -0.19 2.20 -17.12
CA LEU A 56 -1.40 1.58 -17.63
C LEU A 56 -1.91 0.46 -16.73
N ASN A 57 -3.14 0.01 -17.00
CA ASN A 57 -3.68 -1.17 -16.34
C ASN A 57 -2.81 -2.40 -16.63
N GLY A 58 -2.60 -3.20 -15.59
CA GLY A 58 -1.82 -4.43 -15.72
C GLY A 58 -0.29 -4.26 -15.71
N THR A 59 0.27 -3.03 -15.60
CA THR A 59 1.73 -2.80 -15.59
C THR A 59 2.46 -3.21 -14.31
N GLY A 60 1.73 -3.63 -13.27
CA GLY A 60 2.34 -4.19 -12.06
C GLY A 60 2.29 -3.31 -10.81
N LYS A 61 1.67 -2.11 -10.85
CA LYS A 61 1.54 -1.22 -9.67
C LYS A 61 0.96 -1.94 -8.44
N SER A 62 -0.23 -2.53 -8.57
CA SER A 62 -0.88 -3.28 -7.48
C SER A 62 -0.10 -4.52 -7.06
N LYS A 63 0.71 -5.10 -7.98
CA LYS A 63 1.57 -6.26 -7.65
C LYS A 63 2.77 -5.86 -6.79
N MET A 64 3.28 -4.64 -6.96
CA MET A 64 4.32 -4.08 -6.07
C MET A 64 3.78 -3.93 -4.64
N PHE A 65 2.55 -3.38 -4.48
CA PHE A 65 1.91 -3.30 -3.16
C PHE A 65 1.64 -4.68 -2.56
N SER A 66 1.22 -5.64 -3.40
CA SER A 66 1.07 -7.04 -2.98
C SER A 66 2.39 -7.65 -2.52
N ALA A 67 3.53 -7.34 -3.17
CA ALA A 67 4.84 -7.83 -2.78
C ALA A 67 5.28 -7.26 -1.42
N LEU A 68 5.03 -5.96 -1.17
CA LEU A 68 5.33 -5.34 0.12
C LEU A 68 4.43 -5.92 1.24
N ASN A 69 3.14 -6.14 0.96
CA ASN A 69 2.24 -6.80 1.90
C ASN A 69 2.67 -8.24 2.19
N TYR A 70 3.11 -8.96 1.17
CA TYR A 70 3.61 -10.31 1.31
C TYR A 70 4.85 -10.36 2.20
N LEU A 71 5.81 -9.45 2.01
CA LEU A 71 6.97 -9.31 2.88
C LEU A 71 6.56 -9.02 4.33
N ARG A 72 5.61 -8.10 4.52
CA ARG A 72 5.04 -7.78 5.83
C ARG A 72 4.41 -9.01 6.49
N MET A 73 3.57 -9.75 5.76
CA MET A 73 2.91 -10.95 6.28
C MET A 73 3.92 -12.02 6.67
N ILE A 74 4.95 -12.28 5.88
CA ILE A 74 6.00 -13.24 6.23
C ILE A 74 6.73 -12.81 7.50
N ALA A 75 7.02 -11.52 7.66
CA ALA A 75 7.73 -11.00 8.82
C ALA A 75 6.89 -11.04 10.12
N THR A 76 5.54 -11.06 10.03
CA THR A 76 4.67 -10.94 11.21
C THR A 76 3.79 -12.16 11.49
N SER A 77 3.50 -13.01 10.49
CA SER A 77 2.56 -14.12 10.64
C SER A 77 3.29 -15.46 10.69
N LYS A 78 3.22 -16.14 11.83
CA LYS A 78 3.80 -17.47 11.99
C LYS A 78 2.86 -18.53 11.42
N PRO A 79 3.34 -19.46 10.57
CA PRO A 79 2.57 -20.61 10.11
C PRO A 79 2.11 -21.47 11.30
N GLN A 80 0.92 -22.05 11.19
CA GLN A 80 0.36 -22.86 12.27
C GLN A 80 0.97 -24.27 12.31
N LYS A 81 1.34 -24.81 11.15
CA LYS A 81 1.84 -26.19 10.99
C LYS A 81 3.12 -26.22 10.19
N PRO A 82 4.05 -27.14 10.49
CA PRO A 82 5.25 -27.37 9.68
C PRO A 82 4.95 -27.75 8.21
N SER A 83 3.79 -28.34 7.97
CA SER A 83 3.34 -28.75 6.62
C SER A 83 2.76 -27.62 5.77
N ASP A 84 2.50 -26.45 6.37
CA ASP A 84 1.97 -25.31 5.63
C ASP A 84 3.05 -24.80 4.68
N LYS A 85 2.69 -24.62 3.40
CA LYS A 85 3.63 -24.08 2.41
C LYS A 85 3.54 -22.58 2.35
N PRO A 86 4.68 -21.88 2.14
CA PRO A 86 4.64 -20.44 1.89
C PRO A 86 3.82 -20.13 0.64
N GLU A 87 3.20 -18.96 0.61
CA GLU A 87 2.57 -18.47 -0.59
C GLU A 87 3.65 -18.14 -1.64
N TYR A 88 3.85 -19.01 -2.60
CA TYR A 88 4.83 -18.81 -3.67
C TYR A 88 4.13 -18.40 -4.97
N ARG A 89 4.42 -17.19 -5.45
CA ARG A 89 3.81 -16.63 -6.66
C ARG A 89 4.87 -16.07 -7.61
N PRO A 90 5.65 -16.94 -8.28
CA PRO A 90 6.70 -16.51 -9.20
C PRO A 90 6.13 -15.84 -10.46
N PHE A 91 7.03 -15.32 -11.29
CA PHE A 91 6.69 -14.96 -12.66
C PHE A 91 6.36 -16.24 -13.45
N LEU A 92 5.22 -16.25 -14.16
CA LEU A 92 4.68 -17.48 -14.77
C LEU A 92 4.78 -17.49 -16.30
N LEU A 93 5.32 -16.43 -16.93
CA LEU A 93 5.38 -16.31 -18.39
C LEU A 93 6.69 -16.88 -18.96
N ASP A 94 7.53 -17.50 -18.13
CA ASP A 94 8.65 -18.36 -18.55
C ASP A 94 8.78 -19.59 -17.65
N SER A 95 9.48 -20.60 -18.13
CA SER A 95 9.64 -21.86 -17.40
C SER A 95 10.72 -21.79 -16.31
N TYR A 96 11.68 -20.87 -16.44
CA TYR A 96 12.81 -20.75 -15.51
C TYR A 96 12.38 -20.10 -14.17
N SER A 97 11.55 -19.10 -14.22
CA SER A 97 11.12 -18.35 -13.02
C SER A 97 10.39 -19.21 -12.00
N SER A 98 9.71 -20.27 -12.43
CA SER A 98 9.06 -21.23 -11.50
C SER A 98 10.04 -22.11 -10.73
N THR A 99 11.32 -22.16 -11.12
CA THR A 99 12.37 -22.99 -10.50
C THR A 99 13.27 -22.23 -9.54
N ILE A 100 13.16 -20.89 -9.48
CA ILE A 100 13.98 -20.03 -8.63
C ILE A 100 13.13 -19.34 -7.55
N PRO A 101 13.68 -19.03 -6.37
CA PRO A 101 12.94 -18.36 -5.31
C PRO A 101 12.47 -16.94 -5.70
N THR A 102 11.40 -16.50 -5.07
CA THR A 102 11.07 -15.06 -4.95
C THR A 102 12.07 -14.41 -4.00
N GLU A 103 12.65 -13.28 -4.41
CA GLU A 103 13.54 -12.48 -3.57
C GLU A 103 12.91 -11.12 -3.29
N LEU A 104 12.80 -10.75 -2.01
CA LEU A 104 12.30 -9.47 -1.54
C LEU A 104 13.33 -8.84 -0.60
N THR A 105 13.67 -7.58 -0.85
CA THR A 105 14.58 -6.83 0.02
C THR A 105 13.98 -5.48 0.35
N LEU A 106 13.97 -5.12 1.63
CA LEU A 106 13.53 -3.82 2.11
C LEU A 106 14.65 -3.12 2.89
N VAL A 107 15.03 -1.93 2.45
CA VAL A 107 15.86 -1.01 3.21
C VAL A 107 14.95 0.06 3.78
N TYR A 108 15.00 0.27 5.09
CA TYR A 108 14.06 1.14 5.81
C TYR A 108 14.66 1.74 7.06
N TYR A 109 14.02 2.81 7.54
CA TYR A 109 14.39 3.52 8.76
C TYR A 109 13.33 3.35 9.85
N ILE A 110 13.80 3.07 11.05
CA ILE A 110 13.04 3.18 12.31
C ILE A 110 13.71 4.29 13.13
N GLY A 111 13.06 5.46 13.24
CA GLY A 111 13.75 6.68 13.66
C GLY A 111 14.91 6.98 12.71
N ASP A 112 16.11 7.16 13.27
CA ASP A 112 17.34 7.40 12.49
C ASP A 112 18.14 6.12 12.22
N THR A 113 17.65 4.96 12.67
CA THR A 113 18.33 3.68 12.49
C THR A 113 17.90 3.02 11.18
N CYS A 114 18.88 2.70 10.33
CA CYS A 114 18.66 2.04 9.05
C CYS A 114 18.79 0.53 9.17
N PHE A 115 17.85 -0.21 8.60
CA PHE A 115 17.84 -1.67 8.53
C PHE A 115 17.76 -2.13 7.06
N ASN A 116 18.30 -3.33 6.82
CA ASN A 116 18.14 -4.05 5.56
C ASN A 116 17.62 -5.46 5.88
N TYR A 117 16.41 -5.73 5.42
CA TYR A 117 15.76 -7.03 5.55
C TYR A 117 15.63 -7.68 4.18
N ASN A 118 16.20 -8.87 4.04
CA ASN A 118 16.18 -9.66 2.81
C ASN A 118 15.56 -11.03 3.09
N ILE A 119 14.73 -11.52 2.16
CA ILE A 119 14.15 -12.85 2.22
C ILE A 119 14.07 -13.50 0.85
N LYS A 120 14.33 -14.82 0.81
CA LYS A 120 14.14 -15.69 -0.37
C LYS A 120 13.17 -16.79 -0.03
N VAL A 121 12.12 -16.90 -0.84
CA VAL A 121 11.02 -17.85 -0.62
C VAL A 121 10.81 -18.70 -1.85
N SER A 122 10.81 -20.01 -1.68
CA SER A 122 10.46 -21.00 -2.70
C SER A 122 9.04 -21.55 -2.45
N SER A 123 8.61 -22.49 -3.29
CA SER A 123 7.34 -23.20 -3.11
C SER A 123 7.30 -24.08 -1.87
N GLU A 124 8.46 -24.43 -1.30
CA GLU A 124 8.56 -25.40 -0.20
C GLU A 124 8.85 -24.72 1.15
N CYS A 125 9.72 -23.72 1.14
CA CYS A 125 10.18 -23.10 2.37
C CYS A 125 10.70 -21.66 2.16
N ILE A 126 11.04 -21.01 3.26
CA ILE A 126 11.89 -19.84 3.23
C ILE A 126 13.34 -20.32 3.11
N GLU A 127 13.98 -20.10 1.97
CA GLU A 127 15.34 -20.58 1.72
C GLU A 127 16.39 -19.77 2.47
N GLU A 128 16.21 -18.46 2.51
CA GLU A 128 17.16 -17.53 3.14
C GLU A 128 16.42 -16.34 3.74
N GLU A 129 16.88 -15.85 4.89
CA GLU A 129 16.40 -14.63 5.52
C GLU A 129 17.57 -13.94 6.22
N GLU A 130 17.71 -12.64 6.07
CA GLU A 130 18.79 -11.88 6.67
C GLU A 130 18.29 -10.50 7.13
N LEU A 131 18.64 -10.12 8.36
CA LEU A 131 18.42 -8.79 8.90
C LEU A 131 19.76 -8.17 9.27
N LYS A 132 20.00 -6.96 8.76
CA LYS A 132 21.20 -6.16 9.03
C LYS A 132 20.85 -4.79 9.58
N LEU A 133 21.67 -4.33 10.49
CA LEU A 133 21.76 -2.93 10.87
C LEU A 133 22.73 -2.23 9.91
N VAL A 134 22.27 -1.17 9.24
CA VAL A 134 23.05 -0.42 8.27
C VAL A 134 23.51 0.91 8.89
N GLN A 135 24.80 0.99 9.14
CA GLN A 135 25.50 2.18 9.62
C GLN A 135 26.65 2.53 8.66
N SER A 136 27.71 3.15 9.14
CA SER A 136 28.96 3.31 8.36
C SER A 136 29.51 1.97 7.87
N ARG A 137 29.33 0.91 8.65
CA ARG A 137 29.54 -0.48 8.27
C ARG A 137 28.26 -1.26 8.57
N SER A 138 27.86 -2.13 7.65
CA SER A 138 26.71 -3.01 7.85
C SER A 138 27.06 -4.12 8.84
N SER A 139 26.23 -4.27 9.88
CA SER A 139 26.38 -5.30 10.92
C SER A 139 25.18 -6.25 10.88
N ARG A 140 25.46 -7.53 10.82
CA ARG A 140 24.43 -8.58 10.80
C ARG A 140 23.78 -8.71 12.17
N ILE A 141 22.44 -8.75 12.22
CA ILE A 141 21.66 -9.13 13.40
C ILE A 141 21.50 -10.65 13.37
N PHE A 142 20.92 -11.18 12.28
CA PHE A 142 20.87 -12.62 12.04
C PHE A 142 20.94 -12.93 10.54
N HIS A 143 21.30 -14.17 10.21
CA HIS A 143 21.20 -14.80 8.91
C HIS A 143 20.68 -16.21 9.09
N ARG A 144 19.57 -16.52 8.45
CA ARG A 144 18.90 -17.79 8.47
C ARG A 144 18.94 -18.41 7.08
N TYR A 145 19.21 -19.69 6.99
CA TYR A 145 19.08 -20.46 5.76
C TYR A 145 18.52 -21.85 6.04
N HIS A 146 17.85 -22.44 5.05
CA HIS A 146 17.37 -23.80 5.09
C HIS A 146 18.46 -24.74 4.55
N ASN A 147 19.00 -25.60 5.42
CA ASN A 147 19.95 -26.63 5.01
C ASN A 147 19.18 -27.80 4.40
N LYS A 148 19.26 -27.95 3.07
CA LYS A 148 18.53 -28.99 2.31
C LYS A 148 18.99 -30.39 2.58
N GLU A 149 20.27 -30.61 2.98
CA GLU A 149 20.81 -31.91 3.30
C GLU A 149 20.30 -32.46 4.64
N LEU A 150 20.17 -31.59 5.61
CA LEU A 150 19.71 -31.93 6.97
C LEU A 150 18.21 -31.70 7.15
N ASP A 151 17.55 -31.11 6.18
CA ASP A 151 16.15 -30.61 6.26
C ASP A 151 15.91 -29.78 7.53
N LYS A 152 16.82 -28.86 7.82
CA LYS A 152 16.79 -28.02 9.04
C LYS A 152 17.06 -26.56 8.75
N VAL A 153 16.43 -25.72 9.57
CA VAL A 153 16.75 -24.31 9.63
C VAL A 153 18.01 -24.11 10.45
N VAL A 154 18.92 -23.29 9.96
CA VAL A 154 20.14 -22.88 10.66
C VAL A 154 20.14 -21.35 10.77
N ILE A 155 20.34 -20.83 11.98
CA ILE A 155 20.41 -19.38 12.22
C ILE A 155 21.78 -19.01 12.77
N SER A 156 22.48 -18.13 12.08
CA SER A 156 23.71 -17.51 12.57
C SER A 156 23.42 -16.08 13.04
N PHE A 157 23.70 -15.80 14.29
CA PHE A 157 23.54 -14.49 14.89
C PHE A 157 24.84 -13.69 14.79
N GLY A 158 24.72 -12.44 14.35
CA GLY A 158 25.85 -11.54 14.17
C GLY A 158 26.14 -10.70 15.42
N ASN A 159 27.19 -9.85 15.33
CA ASN A 159 27.62 -9.00 16.45
C ASN A 159 26.59 -7.93 16.85
N ALA A 160 25.63 -7.59 15.96
CA ALA A 160 24.57 -6.64 16.29
C ALA A 160 23.38 -7.30 16.99
N CYS A 161 23.36 -8.62 17.14
CA CYS A 161 22.29 -9.33 17.83
C CYS A 161 22.37 -9.07 19.35
N ASP A 162 21.24 -8.64 19.93
CA ASP A 162 21.09 -8.32 21.36
C ASP A 162 20.42 -9.45 22.18
N LEU A 163 20.17 -10.62 21.56
CA LEU A 163 19.65 -11.82 22.25
C LEU A 163 20.74 -12.53 23.06
N THR A 164 20.35 -13.09 24.20
CA THR A 164 21.22 -14.02 24.98
C THR A 164 21.47 -15.31 24.19
N LYS A 165 22.46 -16.11 24.53
CA LYS A 165 22.74 -17.39 23.88
C LYS A 165 21.61 -18.41 24.07
N ALA A 166 20.90 -18.36 25.18
CA ALA A 166 19.73 -19.19 25.45
C ALA A 166 18.57 -18.78 24.48
N ASP A 167 18.26 -17.49 24.40
CA ASP A 167 17.21 -16.98 23.52
C ASP A 167 17.53 -17.22 22.03
N GLN A 168 18.81 -17.11 21.63
CA GLN A 168 19.27 -17.48 20.28
C GLN A 168 18.95 -18.94 19.95
N HIS A 169 19.22 -19.86 20.88
CA HIS A 169 18.94 -21.28 20.73
C HIS A 169 17.41 -21.53 20.65
N ASP A 170 16.65 -20.92 21.55
CA ASP A 170 15.19 -21.06 21.56
C ASP A 170 14.56 -20.54 20.26
N LEU A 171 15.04 -19.42 19.75
CA LEU A 171 14.59 -18.87 18.47
C LEU A 171 14.91 -19.80 17.29
N GLU A 172 16.13 -20.37 17.27
CA GLU A 172 16.53 -21.32 16.22
C GLU A 172 15.68 -22.59 16.23
N VAL A 173 15.49 -23.20 17.38
CA VAL A 173 14.71 -24.45 17.51
C VAL A 173 13.23 -24.26 17.16
N ASN A 174 12.67 -23.10 17.46
CA ASN A 174 11.25 -22.80 17.19
C ASN A 174 10.98 -22.22 15.81
N THR A 175 12.02 -21.92 15.00
CA THR A 175 11.85 -21.40 13.64
C THR A 175 11.66 -22.54 12.65
N LEU A 176 10.44 -22.68 12.14
CA LEU A 176 10.09 -23.69 11.14
C LEU A 176 10.67 -23.32 9.77
N ALA A 177 10.77 -24.32 8.86
CA ALA A 177 11.24 -24.13 7.50
C ALA A 177 10.39 -23.11 6.70
N ASN A 178 9.10 -23.03 7.01
CA ASN A 178 8.13 -22.12 6.41
C ASN A 178 7.88 -20.82 7.21
N ALA A 179 8.58 -20.63 8.34
CA ALA A 179 8.46 -19.43 9.19
C ALA A 179 9.69 -18.51 9.06
N SER A 180 9.48 -17.20 9.16
CA SER A 180 10.56 -16.25 9.30
C SER A 180 11.06 -16.17 10.75
N VAL A 181 12.29 -15.74 10.95
CA VAL A 181 12.86 -15.47 12.29
C VAL A 181 12.05 -14.40 13.00
N LEU A 182 11.68 -13.32 12.27
CA LEU A 182 10.89 -12.23 12.88
C LEU A 182 9.50 -12.71 13.31
N SER A 183 8.77 -13.49 12.48
CA SER A 183 7.46 -14.01 12.87
C SER A 183 7.53 -15.01 14.01
N THR A 184 8.60 -15.78 14.09
CA THR A 184 8.85 -16.70 15.22
C THR A 184 9.15 -15.92 16.49
N PHE A 185 10.00 -14.88 16.40
CA PHE A 185 10.28 -13.97 17.51
C PHE A 185 9.00 -13.35 18.08
N GLY A 186 8.12 -12.81 17.20
CA GLY A 186 6.83 -12.22 17.61
C GLY A 186 5.87 -13.21 18.31
N ALA A 187 6.07 -14.51 18.15
CA ALA A 187 5.28 -15.56 18.81
C ALA A 187 5.92 -16.14 20.09
N LEU A 188 7.13 -15.72 20.43
CA LEU A 188 7.88 -16.16 21.61
C LEU A 188 8.03 -15.02 22.60
N ASN A 189 8.20 -15.36 23.87
CA ASN A 189 8.47 -14.39 24.93
C ASN A 189 10.00 -14.22 25.10
N LEU A 190 10.62 -13.54 24.14
CA LEU A 190 12.06 -13.26 24.10
C LEU A 190 12.30 -11.76 24.21
N ASP A 191 13.43 -11.36 24.86
CA ASP A 191 13.80 -9.95 25.02
C ASP A 191 14.90 -9.55 24.03
N SER A 192 14.53 -8.75 23.04
CA SER A 192 15.42 -8.11 22.08
C SER A 192 14.83 -6.79 21.63
N GLN A 193 15.51 -5.69 21.92
CA GLN A 193 15.06 -4.37 21.48
C GLN A 193 15.09 -4.22 19.96
N LEU A 194 16.09 -4.81 19.30
CA LEU A 194 16.24 -4.72 17.85
C LEU A 194 15.17 -5.53 17.14
N LEU A 195 14.94 -6.79 17.55
CA LEU A 195 13.92 -7.63 16.91
C LEU A 195 12.52 -7.11 17.20
N SER A 196 12.22 -6.65 18.43
CA SER A 196 10.94 -6.05 18.80
C SER A 196 10.62 -4.82 17.94
N LYS A 197 11.58 -3.89 17.74
CA LYS A 197 11.41 -2.72 16.88
C LYS A 197 11.13 -3.10 15.43
N ASN A 198 11.83 -4.12 14.92
CA ASN A 198 11.64 -4.55 13.53
C ASN A 198 10.30 -5.28 13.35
N PHE A 199 9.90 -6.14 14.28
CA PHE A 199 8.60 -6.81 14.26
C PHE A 199 7.46 -5.79 14.30
N ASP A 200 7.50 -4.86 15.27
CA ASP A 200 6.51 -3.77 15.39
C ASP A 200 6.43 -2.91 14.13
N TYR A 201 7.58 -2.61 13.50
CA TYR A 201 7.61 -1.85 12.26
C TYR A 201 6.84 -2.55 11.13
N PHE A 202 7.07 -3.86 10.92
CA PHE A 202 6.32 -4.62 9.92
C PHE A 202 4.84 -4.76 10.29
N GLU A 203 4.51 -4.94 11.57
CA GLU A 203 3.14 -5.14 12.03
C GLU A 203 2.32 -3.85 11.97
N ASN A 204 2.85 -2.73 12.46
CA ASN A 204 2.09 -1.51 12.75
C ASN A 204 2.42 -0.32 11.84
N HIS A 205 3.63 -0.26 11.23
CA HIS A 205 4.07 0.91 10.46
C HIS A 205 4.09 0.71 8.94
N ILE A 206 3.80 -0.48 8.42
CA ILE A 206 3.57 -0.75 7.01
C ILE A 206 2.08 -1.06 6.80
N SER A 207 1.43 -0.30 5.94
CA SER A 207 0.01 -0.46 5.66
C SER A 207 -0.27 -0.46 4.16
N ILE A 208 -1.18 -1.33 3.72
CA ILE A 208 -1.66 -1.38 2.33
C ILE A 208 -3.18 -1.22 2.35
N VAL A 209 -3.68 -0.21 1.64
CA VAL A 209 -5.09 0.12 1.55
C VAL A 209 -5.58 -0.17 0.14
N HIS A 210 -6.56 -1.05 0.02
CA HIS A 210 -7.25 -1.35 -1.23
C HIS A 210 -8.60 -0.65 -1.27
N LYS A 211 -9.09 -0.32 -2.47
CA LYS A 211 -10.41 0.32 -2.67
C LYS A 211 -11.58 -0.48 -2.09
N SER A 212 -11.41 -1.80 -1.97
CA SER A 212 -12.41 -2.73 -1.41
C SER A 212 -12.31 -2.89 0.10
N ASP A 213 -11.40 -2.18 0.77
CA ASP A 213 -11.17 -2.34 2.19
C ASP A 213 -12.32 -1.73 3.01
N LYS A 214 -13.21 -2.62 3.50
CA LYS A 214 -14.35 -2.25 4.34
C LYS A 214 -13.93 -1.81 5.75
N SER A 215 -12.71 -2.15 6.19
CA SER A 215 -12.20 -1.81 7.53
C SER A 215 -12.18 -0.31 7.79
N LEU A 216 -12.21 0.48 6.71
CA LEU A 216 -12.27 1.93 6.81
C LEU A 216 -13.64 2.45 7.27
N ALA A 217 -14.72 1.82 6.80
CA ALA A 217 -16.08 2.10 7.29
C ALA A 217 -16.19 1.71 8.77
N ASP A 218 -15.58 0.57 9.15
CA ASP A 218 -15.55 0.12 10.53
C ASP A 218 -14.75 1.07 11.44
N LYS A 219 -13.63 1.62 10.96
CA LYS A 219 -12.85 2.64 11.69
C LYS A 219 -13.64 3.93 11.90
N LEU A 220 -14.42 4.36 10.92
CA LEU A 220 -15.34 5.50 11.04
C LEU A 220 -16.47 5.18 12.02
N GLN A 221 -16.99 3.94 12.00
CA GLN A 221 -18.13 3.51 12.83
C GLN A 221 -17.73 3.13 14.27
N THR A 222 -16.50 2.67 14.51
CA THR A 222 -16.04 2.24 15.83
C THR A 222 -15.76 3.38 16.83
N GLY A 223 -16.02 4.63 16.46
CA GLY A 223 -16.14 5.75 17.41
C GLY A 223 -14.82 6.33 17.93
N ASN A 224 -13.66 5.92 17.44
CA ASN A 224 -12.42 6.57 17.82
C ASN A 224 -12.29 7.98 17.19
N ILE A 225 -12.98 8.22 16.09
CA ILE A 225 -13.00 9.53 15.40
C ILE A 225 -13.80 10.56 16.19
N ASP A 226 -14.89 10.15 16.83
CA ASP A 226 -15.77 11.06 17.57
C ASP A 226 -15.10 11.58 18.87
N ARG A 227 -14.11 10.85 19.38
CA ARG A 227 -13.32 11.25 20.57
C ARG A 227 -12.22 12.24 20.23
N ASP A 228 -11.80 12.31 18.97
CA ASP A 228 -10.75 13.21 18.53
C ASP A 228 -11.34 14.49 17.87
N ARG A 229 -11.51 15.52 18.69
CA ARG A 229 -12.03 16.82 18.23
C ARG A 229 -11.16 17.48 17.15
N ALA A 230 -9.85 17.21 17.15
CA ALA A 230 -8.93 17.75 16.16
C ALA A 230 -9.15 17.08 14.80
N LEU A 231 -9.32 15.76 14.76
CA LEU A 231 -9.68 15.01 13.54
C LEU A 231 -11.01 15.49 12.98
N LYS A 232 -12.05 15.58 13.83
CA LYS A 232 -13.37 16.05 13.41
C LYS A 232 -13.28 17.44 12.75
N LYS A 233 -12.58 18.38 13.38
CA LYS A 233 -12.39 19.73 12.86
C LYS A 233 -11.62 19.75 11.54
N LEU A 234 -10.56 18.94 11.42
CA LEU A 234 -9.78 18.81 10.19
C LEU A 234 -10.61 18.22 9.06
N LEU A 235 -11.33 17.12 9.33
CA LEU A 235 -12.18 16.44 8.35
C LEU A 235 -13.26 17.38 7.80
N LEU A 236 -14.00 18.07 8.68
CA LEU A 236 -15.07 18.97 8.27
C LEU A 236 -14.53 20.16 7.46
N ARG A 237 -13.39 20.73 7.85
CA ARG A 237 -12.75 21.79 7.08
C ARG A 237 -12.34 21.33 5.69
N LEU A 238 -11.75 20.16 5.58
CA LEU A 238 -11.33 19.62 4.29
C LEU A 238 -12.50 19.25 3.38
N LEU A 239 -13.61 18.78 3.96
CA LEU A 239 -14.85 18.53 3.21
C LEU A 239 -15.45 19.83 2.67
N ASP A 240 -15.38 20.91 3.42
CA ASP A 240 -15.78 22.25 2.97
C ASP A 240 -14.85 22.77 1.86
N ASP A 241 -13.53 22.68 2.06
CA ASP A 241 -12.50 23.11 1.09
C ASP A 241 -12.60 22.37 -0.27
N VAL A 242 -13.05 21.11 -0.27
CA VAL A 242 -13.29 20.36 -1.52
C VAL A 242 -14.69 20.58 -2.13
N GLY A 243 -15.49 21.45 -1.53
CA GLY A 243 -16.77 21.92 -2.06
C GLY A 243 -17.96 21.02 -1.73
N THR A 244 -17.91 20.26 -0.63
CA THR A 244 -19.11 19.62 -0.09
C THR A 244 -19.87 20.63 0.80
N ASN A 245 -21.18 20.45 0.96
CA ASN A 245 -21.98 21.23 1.89
C ASN A 245 -22.12 20.55 3.27
N ILE A 246 -21.22 19.62 3.60
CA ILE A 246 -21.18 18.90 4.88
C ILE A 246 -20.62 19.83 5.94
N CYS A 247 -21.41 20.08 6.99
CA CYS A 247 -21.04 20.99 8.08
C CYS A 247 -20.81 20.27 9.42
N ASP A 248 -21.27 19.03 9.57
CA ASP A 248 -21.06 18.21 10.77
C ASP A 248 -21.26 16.73 10.45
N TYR A 249 -20.99 15.85 11.41
CA TYR A 249 -21.41 14.46 11.40
C TYR A 249 -21.74 13.99 12.80
N VAL A 250 -22.61 12.98 12.87
CA VAL A 250 -22.99 12.30 14.11
C VAL A 250 -22.86 10.79 13.93
N ILE A 251 -22.51 10.11 15.01
CA ILE A 251 -22.49 8.65 15.08
C ILE A 251 -23.59 8.24 16.05
N GLU A 252 -24.58 7.55 15.54
CA GLU A 252 -25.77 7.11 16.29
C GLU A 252 -25.75 5.60 16.42
N ASP A 253 -26.19 5.10 17.57
CA ASP A 253 -26.44 3.66 17.73
C ASP A 253 -27.69 3.28 16.95
N ALA A 254 -27.57 2.37 16.00
CA ALA A 254 -28.65 1.80 15.24
C ALA A 254 -28.82 0.32 15.56
N SER A 255 -30.03 -0.15 15.53
CA SER A 255 -30.35 -1.57 15.73
C SER A 255 -31.09 -2.14 14.53
N LEU A 256 -30.65 -3.30 14.06
CA LEU A 256 -31.27 -4.05 12.99
C LEU A 256 -31.89 -5.31 13.57
N ASN A 257 -33.17 -5.51 13.35
CA ASN A 257 -33.88 -6.72 13.77
C ASN A 257 -33.74 -7.80 12.68
N ILE A 258 -33.17 -8.96 13.03
CA ILE A 258 -32.98 -10.08 12.09
C ILE A 258 -34.31 -10.56 11.50
N SER A 259 -35.42 -10.46 12.26
CA SER A 259 -36.75 -10.82 11.78
C SER A 259 -37.26 -9.90 10.65
N GLU A 260 -36.84 -8.61 10.63
CA GLU A 260 -37.17 -7.68 9.56
C GLU A 260 -36.38 -8.00 8.26
N LEU A 261 -35.16 -8.47 8.39
CA LEU A 261 -34.38 -8.94 7.25
C LEU A 261 -35.03 -10.16 6.58
N LYS A 262 -35.57 -11.07 7.41
CA LYS A 262 -36.35 -12.23 6.93
C LYS A 262 -37.61 -11.79 6.19
N ALA A 263 -38.34 -10.85 6.75
CA ALA A 263 -39.54 -10.29 6.12
C ALA A 263 -39.24 -9.59 4.78
N ASN A 264 -38.03 -8.99 4.66
CA ASN A 264 -37.56 -8.33 3.45
C ASN A 264 -36.86 -9.28 2.43
N GLY A 265 -37.01 -10.62 2.61
CA GLY A 265 -36.57 -11.62 1.64
C GLY A 265 -35.12 -12.07 1.75
N ALA A 266 -34.46 -11.84 2.89
CA ALA A 266 -33.12 -12.39 3.10
C ALA A 266 -33.14 -13.92 3.13
N PRO A 267 -32.17 -14.63 2.50
CA PRO A 267 -32.11 -16.08 2.46
C PRO A 267 -32.06 -16.71 3.87
N ASP A 268 -32.82 -17.80 4.09
CA ASP A 268 -32.89 -18.46 5.40
C ASP A 268 -31.52 -18.91 5.94
N ILE A 269 -30.58 -19.27 5.07
CA ILE A 269 -29.21 -19.66 5.46
C ILE A 269 -28.46 -18.48 6.09
N VAL A 270 -28.66 -17.25 5.58
CA VAL A 270 -28.06 -16.02 6.11
C VAL A 270 -28.70 -15.68 7.46
N ILE A 271 -30.04 -15.78 7.56
CA ILE A 271 -30.77 -15.53 8.78
C ILE A 271 -30.34 -16.49 9.88
N LYS A 272 -30.16 -17.78 9.56
CA LYS A 272 -29.70 -18.79 10.52
C LYS A 272 -28.31 -18.49 11.03
N ALA A 273 -27.36 -18.18 10.15
CA ALA A 273 -26.00 -17.80 10.53
C ALA A 273 -25.97 -16.53 11.40
N MET A 274 -26.82 -15.53 11.07
CA MET A 274 -26.95 -14.32 11.89
C MET A 274 -27.54 -14.60 13.27
N MET A 275 -28.58 -15.47 13.37
CA MET A 275 -29.17 -15.85 14.65
C MET A 275 -28.19 -16.65 15.53
N GLU A 276 -27.34 -17.47 14.94
CA GLU A 276 -26.27 -18.17 15.68
C GLU A 276 -25.25 -17.18 16.27
N GLN A 277 -24.91 -16.13 15.52
CA GLN A 277 -23.98 -15.10 15.95
C GLN A 277 -24.61 -14.07 16.92
N TYR A 278 -25.89 -13.75 16.73
CA TYR A 278 -26.66 -12.78 17.52
C TYR A 278 -27.95 -13.42 18.08
N PRO A 279 -27.85 -14.19 19.17
CA PRO A 279 -29.00 -14.93 19.71
C PRO A 279 -30.17 -14.03 20.16
N SER A 280 -29.91 -12.75 20.45
CA SER A 280 -30.95 -11.77 20.77
C SER A 280 -31.86 -11.42 19.59
N GLY A 281 -31.47 -11.80 18.36
CA GLY A 281 -32.17 -11.39 17.15
C GLY A 281 -31.99 -9.92 16.79
N ILE A 282 -31.16 -9.17 17.51
CA ILE A 282 -30.90 -7.74 17.32
C ILE A 282 -29.42 -7.55 17.09
N ILE A 283 -29.07 -6.94 15.96
CA ILE A 283 -27.71 -6.51 15.63
C ILE A 283 -27.63 -5.02 15.94
N THR A 284 -26.81 -4.64 16.91
CA THR A 284 -26.50 -3.24 17.17
C THR A 284 -25.27 -2.86 16.34
N HIS A 285 -25.36 -1.76 15.62
CA HIS A 285 -24.26 -1.18 14.86
C HIS A 285 -24.29 0.33 15.01
N LYS A 286 -23.16 0.96 14.72
CA LYS A 286 -23.08 2.42 14.67
C LYS A 286 -23.39 2.91 13.26
N ASN A 287 -24.31 3.84 13.13
CA ASN A 287 -24.63 4.51 11.88
C ASN A 287 -23.96 5.88 11.85
N LEU A 288 -23.21 6.13 10.78
CA LEU A 288 -22.57 7.41 10.52
C LEU A 288 -23.47 8.25 9.62
N ARG A 289 -23.88 9.42 10.11
CA ARG A 289 -24.71 10.37 9.39
C ARG A 289 -24.00 11.70 9.23
N PHE A 290 -23.93 12.22 8.00
CA PHE A 290 -23.40 13.52 7.71
C PHE A 290 -24.50 14.60 7.69
N ILE A 291 -24.19 15.74 8.27
CA ILE A 291 -25.11 16.86 8.37
C ILE A 291 -24.75 17.88 7.30
N HIS A 292 -25.68 18.15 6.41
CA HIS A 292 -25.54 19.10 5.33
C HIS A 292 -26.19 20.44 5.65
N SER A 293 -25.55 21.52 5.24
CA SER A 293 -26.16 22.85 5.19
C SER A 293 -27.08 22.93 3.98
N THR A 294 -28.36 23.20 4.20
CA THR A 294 -29.39 23.33 3.16
C THR A 294 -30.07 24.69 3.21
N LYS A 295 -30.88 25.03 2.22
CA LYS A 295 -31.66 26.28 2.21
C LYS A 295 -32.68 26.34 3.36
N GLU A 296 -33.11 25.18 3.84
CA GLU A 296 -34.13 25.05 4.90
C GLU A 296 -33.48 24.82 6.29
N GLY A 297 -32.16 24.89 6.39
CA GLY A 297 -31.41 24.68 7.62
C GLY A 297 -30.42 23.52 7.51
N ARG A 298 -30.46 22.58 8.44
CA ARG A 298 -29.55 21.41 8.48
C ARG A 298 -30.33 20.13 8.24
N SER A 299 -29.81 19.27 7.39
CA SER A 299 -30.39 17.93 7.10
C SER A 299 -29.33 16.84 7.22
N GLY A 300 -29.68 15.72 7.85
CA GLY A 300 -28.80 14.57 8.01
C GLY A 300 -28.98 13.56 6.88
N LEU A 301 -27.87 13.09 6.31
CA LEU A 301 -27.84 12.04 5.31
C LEU A 301 -26.92 10.91 5.79
N ASP A 302 -27.42 9.66 5.73
CA ASP A 302 -26.63 8.51 6.12
C ASP A 302 -25.44 8.32 5.18
N PHE A 303 -24.28 7.92 5.71
CA PHE A 303 -23.05 7.74 4.92
C PHE A 303 -23.28 6.87 3.69
N GLU A 304 -24.11 5.84 3.79
CA GLU A 304 -24.39 4.95 2.67
C GLU A 304 -25.16 5.61 1.52
N LEU A 305 -25.85 6.70 1.79
CA LEU A 305 -26.60 7.47 0.80
C LEU A 305 -25.77 8.61 0.17
N GLU A 306 -24.58 8.88 0.71
CA GLU A 306 -23.65 9.85 0.13
C GLU A 306 -23.20 9.48 -1.28
N SER A 307 -22.79 10.49 -2.05
CA SER A 307 -22.19 10.26 -3.37
C SER A 307 -20.91 9.41 -3.25
N LEU A 308 -20.60 8.63 -4.29
CA LEU A 308 -19.36 7.83 -4.30
C LEU A 308 -18.11 8.71 -4.11
N GLY A 309 -18.08 9.89 -4.74
CA GLY A 309 -16.98 10.83 -4.59
C GLY A 309 -16.83 11.33 -3.15
N THR A 310 -17.92 11.74 -2.51
CA THR A 310 -17.95 12.16 -1.10
C THR A 310 -17.45 11.03 -0.18
N LYS A 311 -17.98 9.82 -0.35
CA LYS A 311 -17.55 8.64 0.41
C LYS A 311 -16.04 8.39 0.31
N ASN A 312 -15.50 8.47 -0.90
CA ASN A 312 -14.09 8.18 -1.14
C ASN A 312 -13.17 9.29 -0.64
N ILE A 313 -13.59 10.56 -0.72
CA ILE A 313 -12.87 11.68 -0.08
C ILE A 313 -12.82 11.46 1.44
N ILE A 314 -13.94 11.16 2.07
CA ILE A 314 -14.00 10.89 3.52
C ILE A 314 -13.08 9.73 3.89
N ARG A 315 -13.15 8.62 3.15
CA ARG A 315 -12.30 7.45 3.36
C ARG A 315 -10.82 7.82 3.25
N LEU A 316 -10.45 8.54 2.19
CA LEU A 316 -9.06 8.96 1.98
C LEU A 316 -8.56 9.83 3.14
N LEU A 317 -9.35 10.81 3.60
CA LEU A 317 -8.98 11.70 4.70
C LEU A 317 -8.77 10.94 6.02
N VAL A 318 -9.60 9.93 6.29
CA VAL A 318 -9.43 9.07 7.47
C VAL A 318 -8.17 8.21 7.37
N VAL A 319 -7.87 7.65 6.19
CA VAL A 319 -6.61 6.95 5.96
C VAL A 319 -5.41 7.87 6.20
N LEU A 320 -5.42 9.06 5.62
CA LEU A 320 -4.32 10.01 5.78
C LEU A 320 -4.11 10.42 7.24
N TYR A 321 -5.19 10.57 7.99
CA TYR A 321 -5.11 10.84 9.42
C TYR A 321 -4.43 9.68 10.17
N ASP A 322 -4.84 8.43 9.92
CA ASP A 322 -4.21 7.24 10.52
C ASP A 322 -2.72 7.11 10.12
N VAL A 323 -2.39 7.45 8.88
CA VAL A 323 -1.00 7.49 8.37
C VAL A 323 -0.16 8.51 9.13
N ILE A 324 -0.69 9.70 9.32
CA ILE A 324 0.03 10.81 9.97
C ILE A 324 0.24 10.52 11.46
N LEU A 325 -0.82 10.13 12.17
CA LEU A 325 -0.73 9.84 13.61
C LEU A 325 0.10 8.59 13.92
N GLY A 326 -0.03 7.56 13.08
CA GLY A 326 0.69 6.30 13.27
C GLY A 326 2.10 6.32 12.68
N GLU A 327 2.57 7.43 12.12
CA GLU A 327 3.87 7.52 11.44
C GLU A 327 4.12 6.39 10.44
N LYS A 328 3.08 6.03 9.65
CA LYS A 328 3.07 4.84 8.79
C LYS A 328 3.66 5.10 7.41
N SER A 329 4.22 4.05 6.81
CA SER A 329 4.47 3.95 5.37
C SER A 329 3.29 3.22 4.73
N THR A 330 2.42 3.96 4.02
CA THR A 330 1.15 3.44 3.53
C THR A 330 1.09 3.44 2.01
N CYS A 331 0.71 2.29 1.44
CA CYS A 331 0.41 2.14 0.03
C CYS A 331 -1.10 2.26 -0.21
N ILE A 332 -1.52 3.11 -1.17
CA ILE A 332 -2.93 3.25 -1.58
C ILE A 332 -3.03 2.94 -3.07
N ASP A 333 -3.82 1.92 -3.39
CA ASP A 333 -4.08 1.53 -4.79
C ASP A 333 -5.28 2.29 -5.35
N GLU A 334 -5.18 2.73 -6.62
CA GLU A 334 -6.23 3.50 -7.33
C GLU A 334 -6.75 4.68 -6.50
N ILE A 335 -5.84 5.54 -6.04
CA ILE A 335 -6.16 6.64 -5.11
C ILE A 335 -7.21 7.62 -5.68
N GLU A 336 -7.29 7.74 -7.00
CA GLU A 336 -8.24 8.60 -7.71
C GLU A 336 -9.68 8.06 -7.75
N TYR A 337 -9.92 6.82 -7.30
CA TYR A 337 -11.22 6.17 -7.46
C TYR A 337 -12.38 7.03 -6.98
N GLY A 338 -13.19 7.54 -7.94
CA GLY A 338 -14.34 8.39 -7.68
C GLY A 338 -14.02 9.78 -7.14
N ILE A 339 -12.76 10.22 -7.12
CA ILE A 339 -12.33 11.55 -6.65
C ILE A 339 -11.88 12.38 -7.85
N HIS A 340 -12.39 13.61 -7.95
CA HIS A 340 -11.97 14.52 -9.00
C HIS A 340 -10.49 14.90 -8.83
N THR A 341 -9.70 14.92 -9.92
CA THR A 341 -8.24 15.16 -9.90
C THR A 341 -7.81 16.40 -9.12
N LYS A 342 -8.55 17.52 -9.25
CA LYS A 342 -8.23 18.75 -8.51
C LYS A 342 -8.39 18.58 -6.99
N ALA A 343 -9.42 17.86 -6.54
CA ALA A 343 -9.62 17.55 -5.13
C ALA A 343 -8.52 16.61 -4.63
N LEU A 344 -8.16 15.59 -5.41
CA LEU A 344 -7.05 14.70 -5.08
C LEU A 344 -5.72 15.45 -4.98
N ALA A 345 -5.41 16.31 -5.95
CA ALA A 345 -4.20 17.14 -5.93
C ALA A 345 -4.13 18.04 -4.69
N PHE A 346 -5.26 18.66 -4.31
CA PHE A 346 -5.37 19.46 -3.09
C PHE A 346 -5.10 18.62 -1.83
N ILE A 347 -5.72 17.44 -1.71
CA ILE A 347 -5.54 16.53 -0.58
C ILE A 347 -4.08 16.07 -0.46
N LEU A 348 -3.43 15.71 -1.56
CA LEU A 348 -2.02 15.31 -1.56
C LEU A 348 -1.08 16.47 -1.20
N LYS A 349 -1.38 17.69 -1.66
CA LYS A 349 -0.62 18.89 -1.28
C LYS A 349 -0.77 19.19 0.21
N MET A 350 -1.98 19.05 0.75
CA MET A 350 -2.27 19.20 2.18
C MET A 350 -1.51 18.13 2.99
N TYR A 351 -1.56 16.86 2.59
CA TYR A 351 -0.78 15.78 3.21
C TYR A 351 0.71 16.15 3.33
N LEU A 352 1.34 16.61 2.25
CA LEU A 352 2.75 17.02 2.26
C LEU A 352 3.04 18.21 3.19
N THR A 353 2.04 19.04 3.47
CA THR A 353 2.19 20.21 4.34
C THR A 353 2.18 19.82 5.82
N ILE A 354 1.39 18.81 6.20
CA ILE A 354 1.17 18.44 7.61
C ILE A 354 1.89 17.14 8.02
N ALA A 355 2.27 16.29 7.05
CA ALA A 355 2.97 15.04 7.33
C ALA A 355 4.42 15.30 7.74
N GLU A 356 4.92 14.57 8.75
CA GLU A 356 6.32 14.70 9.20
C GLU A 356 7.10 13.37 9.07
N ASN A 357 6.70 12.35 9.79
CA ASN A 357 7.44 11.08 9.90
C ASN A 357 6.78 9.92 9.15
N CYS A 358 5.83 10.21 8.28
CA CYS A 358 5.09 9.21 7.52
C CYS A 358 5.40 9.26 6.03
N GLN A 359 4.97 8.23 5.30
CA GLN A 359 5.23 8.07 3.88
C GLN A 359 4.00 7.52 3.17
N LEU A 360 3.64 8.16 2.06
CA LEU A 360 2.51 7.78 1.23
C LEU A 360 3.00 7.32 -0.14
N ILE A 361 2.65 6.10 -0.53
CA ILE A 361 2.95 5.51 -1.83
C ILE A 361 1.61 5.27 -2.52
N VAL A 362 1.35 5.99 -3.60
CA VAL A 362 0.05 5.93 -4.26
C VAL A 362 0.19 5.38 -5.68
N ALA A 363 -0.70 4.46 -6.06
CA ALA A 363 -0.85 4.06 -7.44
C ALA A 363 -2.03 4.81 -8.05
N THR A 364 -1.84 5.32 -9.28
CA THR A 364 -2.85 6.07 -10.01
C THR A 364 -2.81 5.75 -11.50
N HIS A 365 -3.97 5.83 -12.14
CA HIS A 365 -4.13 5.84 -13.59
C HIS A 365 -4.43 7.25 -14.12
N ASP A 366 -4.67 8.22 -13.21
CA ASP A 366 -4.95 9.60 -13.58
C ASP A 366 -3.66 10.35 -13.91
N LEU A 367 -3.34 10.36 -15.22
CA LEU A 367 -2.16 11.07 -15.74
C LEU A 367 -2.26 12.58 -15.56
N SER A 368 -3.45 13.15 -15.44
CA SER A 368 -3.63 14.58 -15.27
C SER A 368 -3.04 15.09 -13.95
N LEU A 369 -2.90 14.19 -12.95
CA LEU A 369 -2.20 14.47 -11.70
C LEU A 369 -0.71 14.84 -11.91
N LEU A 370 -0.09 14.37 -13.00
CA LEU A 370 1.28 14.72 -13.38
C LEU A 370 1.46 16.22 -13.75
N ASN A 371 0.36 16.94 -14.01
CA ASN A 371 0.36 18.38 -14.24
C ASN A 371 0.27 19.21 -12.95
N ALA A 372 0.11 18.56 -11.79
CA ALA A 372 0.03 19.27 -10.53
C ALA A 372 1.32 20.06 -10.27
N ASP A 373 1.18 21.35 -9.96
CA ASP A 373 2.26 22.32 -9.78
C ASP A 373 3.19 22.00 -8.60
N PHE A 374 2.66 21.32 -7.59
CA PHE A 374 3.40 20.91 -6.40
C PHE A 374 4.22 19.62 -6.63
N LEU A 375 3.95 18.85 -7.70
CA LEU A 375 4.53 17.52 -7.88
C LEU A 375 6.01 17.58 -8.28
N ARG A 376 6.86 16.87 -7.54
CA ARG A 376 8.27 16.64 -7.87
C ARG A 376 8.40 15.50 -8.87
N ARG A 377 9.25 15.66 -9.88
CA ARG A 377 9.48 14.64 -10.93
C ARG A 377 10.14 13.39 -10.38
N ASP A 378 11.06 13.55 -9.43
CA ASP A 378 11.76 12.45 -8.78
C ASP A 378 10.86 11.65 -7.80
N ALA A 379 9.65 12.14 -7.52
CA ALA A 379 8.63 11.44 -6.77
C ALA A 379 7.74 10.55 -7.66
N VAL A 380 7.96 10.52 -8.97
CA VAL A 380 7.15 9.69 -9.90
C VAL A 380 7.93 8.45 -10.32
N ARG A 381 7.24 7.32 -10.34
CA ARG A 381 7.71 6.03 -10.87
C ARG A 381 6.79 5.57 -11.98
N LEU A 382 7.35 5.31 -13.14
CA LEU A 382 6.63 4.83 -14.31
C LEU A 382 6.71 3.31 -14.38
N PHE A 383 5.54 2.69 -14.40
CA PHE A 383 5.40 1.24 -14.48
C PHE A 383 5.02 0.86 -15.91
N GLU A 384 5.83 0.05 -16.54
CA GLU A 384 5.66 -0.42 -17.90
C GLU A 384 5.81 -1.95 -17.93
N LYS A 385 5.29 -2.59 -18.98
CA LYS A 385 5.60 -3.98 -19.28
C LYS A 385 6.56 -4.06 -20.47
N ASP A 386 7.48 -5.01 -20.41
CA ASP A 386 8.24 -5.40 -21.59
C ASP A 386 7.40 -6.27 -22.54
N GLU A 387 7.94 -6.62 -23.68
CA GLU A 387 7.30 -7.48 -24.69
C GLU A 387 6.99 -8.90 -24.19
N TYR A 388 7.64 -9.34 -23.12
CA TYR A 388 7.45 -10.65 -22.48
C TYR A 388 6.53 -10.57 -21.25
N GLY A 389 5.93 -9.43 -20.96
CA GLY A 389 5.00 -9.22 -19.86
C GLY A 389 5.62 -8.98 -18.49
N ALA A 390 6.94 -8.82 -18.40
CA ALA A 390 7.60 -8.47 -17.16
C ALA A 390 7.47 -6.97 -16.85
N THR A 391 7.28 -6.64 -15.57
CA THR A 391 7.18 -5.26 -15.09
C THR A 391 8.55 -4.62 -14.99
N ASN A 392 8.68 -3.42 -15.58
CA ASN A 392 9.80 -2.50 -15.42
C ASN A 392 9.35 -1.22 -14.72
N VAL A 393 10.19 -0.70 -13.83
CA VAL A 393 9.96 0.56 -13.14
C VAL A 393 11.03 1.57 -13.52
N LYS A 394 10.60 2.69 -14.06
CA LYS A 394 11.52 3.75 -14.52
C LYS A 394 11.37 5.00 -13.68
N ARG A 395 12.48 5.66 -13.41
CA ARG A 395 12.56 6.99 -12.82
C ARG A 395 13.01 7.97 -13.90
N ARG A 396 12.31 9.12 -14.03
CA ARG A 396 12.58 10.09 -15.10
C ARG A 396 12.86 11.50 -14.57
N ASP A 397 13.65 11.58 -13.51
CA ASP A 397 14.05 12.84 -12.88
C ASP A 397 15.06 13.67 -13.72
N TYR A 398 15.57 13.11 -14.82
CA TYR A 398 16.54 13.74 -15.72
C TYR A 398 15.92 14.57 -16.85
N LEU A 399 14.59 14.53 -17.04
CA LEU A 399 13.93 15.32 -18.08
C LEU A 399 14.05 16.83 -17.76
N HIS A 400 14.45 17.61 -18.78
CA HIS A 400 14.59 19.05 -18.62
C HIS A 400 13.26 19.72 -18.20
N ASN A 401 13.32 20.73 -17.30
CA ASN A 401 12.13 21.36 -16.71
C ASN A 401 11.20 22.06 -17.72
N THR A 402 11.68 22.34 -18.94
CA THR A 402 10.91 22.93 -20.04
C THR A 402 10.00 21.93 -20.75
N ILE A 403 10.24 20.63 -20.57
CA ILE A 403 9.45 19.58 -21.21
C ILE A 403 8.28 19.22 -20.31
N SER A 404 7.06 19.26 -20.84
CA SER A 404 5.87 18.81 -20.10
C SER A 404 6.01 17.31 -19.81
N PHE A 405 6.10 16.98 -18.52
CA PHE A 405 6.21 15.60 -18.06
C PHE A 405 5.00 14.76 -18.49
N TYR A 406 3.81 15.33 -18.41
CA TYR A 406 2.56 14.75 -18.88
C TYR A 406 2.62 14.42 -20.40
N LYS A 407 2.96 15.42 -21.25
CA LYS A 407 3.00 15.22 -22.69
C LYS A 407 4.04 14.20 -23.14
N THR A 408 5.21 14.16 -22.45
CA THR A 408 6.24 13.18 -22.74
C THR A 408 5.77 11.79 -22.37
N TYR A 409 5.16 11.66 -21.18
CA TYR A 409 4.63 10.40 -20.71
C TYR A 409 3.48 9.91 -21.58
N GLU A 410 2.54 10.79 -21.93
CA GLU A 410 1.42 10.49 -22.81
C GLU A 410 1.88 9.89 -24.15
N LYS A 411 2.90 10.51 -24.80
CA LYS A 411 3.47 10.01 -26.05
C LYS A 411 4.19 8.67 -25.92
N GLU A 412 4.80 8.38 -24.77
CA GLU A 412 5.54 7.15 -24.55
C GLU A 412 4.66 5.98 -24.12
N VAL A 413 3.61 6.26 -23.36
CA VAL A 413 2.69 5.24 -22.83
C VAL A 413 1.57 4.91 -23.80
N PHE A 414 1.19 5.87 -24.67
CA PHE A 414 0.14 5.72 -25.66
C PHE A 414 0.59 5.71 -27.13
N PRO A 415 1.81 5.31 -27.52
CA PRO A 415 2.12 5.13 -28.95
C PRO A 415 1.19 4.08 -29.58
N GLN A 416 0.64 3.17 -28.77
CA GLN A 416 -0.32 2.17 -29.18
C GLN A 416 -1.74 2.71 -29.41
N ILE A 417 -2.09 3.90 -28.90
CA ILE A 417 -3.43 4.47 -29.16
C ILE A 417 -3.55 4.91 -30.61
N ASP A 418 -2.53 5.55 -31.17
CA ASP A 418 -2.52 5.89 -32.60
C ASP A 418 -2.55 4.63 -33.47
N GLU A 419 -1.88 3.57 -33.05
CA GLU A 419 -1.95 2.27 -33.71
C GLU A 419 -3.32 1.60 -33.52
N LEU A 420 -3.91 1.70 -32.33
CA LEU A 420 -5.25 1.20 -32.04
C LEU A 420 -6.31 1.96 -32.84
N MET A 421 -6.19 3.27 -32.96
CA MET A 421 -7.09 4.09 -33.79
C MET A 421 -6.99 3.69 -35.25
N ARG A 422 -5.78 3.48 -35.80
CA ARG A 422 -5.61 2.94 -37.18
C ARG A 422 -6.25 1.55 -37.34
N LYS A 423 -6.13 0.67 -36.33
CA LYS A 423 -6.78 -0.65 -36.36
C LYS A 423 -8.30 -0.53 -36.33
N ILE A 424 -8.86 0.42 -35.56
CA ILE A 424 -10.30 0.71 -35.54
C ILE A 424 -10.74 1.22 -36.91
N GLU A 425 -10.02 2.15 -37.54
CA GLU A 425 -10.30 2.64 -38.87
C GLU A 425 -10.26 1.50 -39.92
N MET A 426 -9.29 0.61 -39.83
CA MET A 426 -9.23 -0.60 -40.67
C MET A 426 -10.43 -1.52 -40.44
N PHE A 427 -10.89 -1.68 -39.20
CA PHE A 427 -12.06 -2.50 -38.86
C PHE A 427 -13.35 -1.89 -39.40
N ILE A 428 -13.50 -0.57 -39.31
CA ILE A 428 -14.65 0.15 -39.87
C ILE A 428 -14.70 -0.05 -41.39
N LYS A 429 -13.56 0.14 -42.06
CA LYS A 429 -13.45 -0.07 -43.51
C LYS A 429 -13.76 -1.51 -43.93
N TYR A 430 -13.24 -2.49 -43.15
CA TYR A 430 -13.53 -3.92 -43.40
C TYR A 430 -15.02 -4.25 -43.21
N LYS A 431 -15.71 -3.61 -42.26
CA LYS A 431 -17.14 -3.74 -42.07
C LYS A 431 -17.94 -3.17 -43.27
N GLU A 432 -17.56 -1.98 -43.74
CA GLU A 432 -18.16 -1.36 -44.93
C GLU A 432 -17.97 -2.21 -46.19
N ASP A 433 -16.77 -2.80 -46.38
CA ASP A 433 -16.48 -3.70 -47.50
C ASP A 433 -17.34 -4.98 -47.48
N ILE A 434 -17.64 -5.52 -46.29
CA ILE A 434 -18.54 -6.67 -46.11
C ILE A 434 -19.99 -6.28 -46.43
N GLU A 435 -20.45 -5.13 -45.93
CA GLU A 435 -21.83 -4.64 -46.16
C GLU A 435 -22.07 -4.32 -47.63
N HIS A 436 -21.06 -3.94 -48.41
CA HIS A 436 -21.14 -3.71 -49.85
C HIS A 436 -21.00 -4.99 -50.71
N SER A 437 -20.58 -6.10 -50.10
CA SER A 437 -20.40 -7.39 -50.77
C SER A 437 -21.58 -8.37 -50.55
N LEU A 438 -22.55 -8.00 -49.74
CA LEU A 438 -23.82 -8.68 -49.48
C LEU A 438 -24.94 -7.98 -50.24
#